data_bf82b57b4f54528ab5995e9d68eb08eb
#
_entry.id   bf82b57b4f54528ab5995e9d68eb08eb
#
_cell.length_a   1.000
_cell.length_b   1.000
_cell.length_c   1.000
_cell.angle_alpha   90.00
_cell.angle_beta   90.00
_cell.angle_gamma   90.00
#
_symmetry.space_group_name_H-M   'P 1'
#
loop_
_entity.id
_entity.type
_entity.pdbx_description
1 polymer ?
#
loop_
_entity_poly.entity_id
_entity_poly.type
_entity_poly.pdbx_seq_one_letter_code
_entity_poly.pdbx_strand_id
1 'polypeptide(L)'
;IIVCYPTFGGSGILATELGHKLSKNGHVVHFIAYEKPVRLEVNDQNIFFHKVNVPFYPLFNFQPYELALSTKIVDVSTKNQIDLVHVHYAIPHAYAAYMAQKMLKTQKINLPIVTTLHGTDITLVGKHPFYKKAVKFSIDKSNIVTSVSKSLKNDTHDFFETNKKIKVIPNFVDLEKFNNQLKMCNKIS
;
A
#
# COMPACT_ATOMS: atom_id res chain seq x y z
N ILE A 1 0.33 9.80 -0.80
CA ILE A 1 1.18 8.69 -1.28
C ILE A 1 0.40 7.38 -1.21
N ILE A 2 0.54 6.52 -2.24
CA ILE A 2 0.10 5.12 -2.21
C ILE A 2 1.33 4.21 -2.35
N VAL A 3 1.47 3.23 -1.44
CA VAL A 3 2.51 2.20 -1.48
C VAL A 3 1.86 0.85 -1.67
N CYS A 4 2.26 0.12 -2.71
CA CYS A 4 1.69 -1.19 -3.03
C CYS A 4 2.71 -2.09 -3.74
N TYR A 5 2.38 -3.38 -3.83
CA TYR A 5 3.10 -4.27 -4.73
C TYR A 5 2.76 -3.97 -6.20
N PRO A 6 3.75 -3.95 -7.10
CA PRO A 6 3.53 -3.64 -8.53
C PRO A 6 2.99 -4.82 -9.34
N THR A 7 2.61 -5.91 -8.71
CA THR A 7 2.25 -7.19 -9.34
C THR A 7 0.81 -7.24 -9.84
N PHE A 8 0.49 -8.23 -10.68
CA PHE A 8 -0.88 -8.56 -11.10
C PHE A 8 -1.78 -9.07 -9.97
N GLY A 9 -1.27 -9.21 -8.75
CA GLY A 9 -2.06 -9.60 -7.59
C GLY A 9 -3.17 -8.60 -7.27
N GLY A 10 -4.27 -9.09 -6.67
CA GLY A 10 -5.46 -8.29 -6.40
C GLY A 10 -5.19 -7.01 -5.62
N SER A 11 -4.26 -7.01 -4.67
CA SER A 11 -3.91 -5.83 -3.87
C SER A 11 -3.24 -4.72 -4.69
N GLY A 12 -2.34 -5.06 -5.62
CA GLY A 12 -1.69 -4.09 -6.50
C GLY A 12 -2.67 -3.45 -7.47
N ILE A 13 -3.55 -4.25 -8.06
CA ILE A 13 -4.62 -3.76 -8.94
C ILE A 13 -5.57 -2.83 -8.18
N LEU A 14 -6.02 -3.22 -6.99
CA LEU A 14 -6.93 -2.39 -6.18
C LEU A 14 -6.29 -1.07 -5.76
N ALA A 15 -5.01 -1.09 -5.36
CA ALA A 15 -4.28 0.13 -5.03
C ALA A 15 -4.18 1.07 -6.23
N THR A 16 -3.94 0.52 -7.42
CA THR A 16 -3.84 1.29 -8.66
C THR A 16 -5.18 1.90 -9.06
N GLU A 17 -6.25 1.11 -9.07
CA GLU A 17 -7.60 1.59 -9.37
C GLU A 17 -8.08 2.64 -8.34
N LEU A 18 -7.75 2.46 -7.06
CA LEU A 18 -8.00 3.47 -6.03
C LEU A 18 -7.28 4.79 -6.34
N GLY A 19 -6.02 4.73 -6.70
CA GLY A 19 -5.25 5.92 -7.07
C GLY A 19 -5.81 6.65 -8.28
N HIS A 20 -6.22 5.93 -9.32
CA HIS A 20 -6.90 6.52 -10.48
C HIS A 20 -8.23 7.18 -10.08
N LYS A 21 -9.01 6.55 -9.20
CA LYS A 21 -10.27 7.14 -8.73
C LYS A 21 -10.04 8.39 -7.89
N LEU A 22 -9.02 8.39 -7.04
CA LEU A 22 -8.62 9.57 -6.26
C LEU A 22 -8.16 10.70 -7.18
N SER A 23 -7.34 10.42 -8.19
CA SER A 23 -6.91 11.42 -9.18
C SER A 23 -8.09 12.05 -9.93
N LYS A 24 -9.04 11.24 -10.40
CA LYS A 24 -10.28 11.70 -11.02
C LYS A 24 -11.11 12.59 -10.09
N ASN A 25 -10.97 12.44 -8.78
CA ASN A 25 -11.63 13.28 -7.79
C ASN A 25 -10.79 14.51 -7.38
N GLY A 26 -9.72 14.83 -8.12
CA GLY A 26 -8.90 16.02 -7.93
C GLY A 26 -7.75 15.87 -6.93
N HIS A 27 -7.47 14.66 -6.43
CA HIS A 27 -6.33 14.43 -5.55
C HIS A 27 -5.05 14.20 -6.35
N VAL A 28 -3.93 14.73 -5.85
CA VAL A 28 -2.59 14.41 -6.35
C VAL A 28 -2.11 13.12 -5.72
N VAL A 29 -1.75 12.13 -6.53
CA VAL A 29 -1.42 10.77 -6.09
C VAL A 29 0.01 10.41 -6.49
N HIS A 30 0.85 10.12 -5.49
CA HIS A 30 2.22 9.67 -5.66
C HIS A 30 2.30 8.17 -5.36
N PHE A 31 2.54 7.35 -6.38
CA PHE A 31 2.79 5.93 -6.20
C PHE A 31 4.26 5.66 -5.89
N ILE A 32 4.52 4.82 -4.89
CA ILE A 32 5.87 4.37 -4.54
C ILE A 32 5.90 2.85 -4.56
N ALA A 33 6.73 2.26 -5.41
CA ALA A 33 6.97 0.82 -5.52
C ALA A 33 8.34 0.53 -6.14
N TYR A 34 8.84 -0.72 -6.06
CA TYR A 34 10.12 -1.12 -6.67
C TYR A 34 10.05 -1.21 -8.21
N GLU A 35 8.84 -1.36 -8.76
CA GLU A 35 8.56 -1.27 -10.19
C GLU A 35 7.22 -0.55 -10.40
N LYS A 36 6.98 -0.07 -11.63
CA LYS A 36 5.71 0.57 -11.95
C LYS A 36 4.57 -0.44 -11.83
N PRO A 37 3.52 -0.14 -11.03
CA PRO A 37 2.35 -1.01 -10.92
C PRO A 37 1.72 -1.29 -12.29
N VAL A 38 1.32 -2.55 -12.50
CA VAL A 38 0.95 -3.08 -13.83
C VAL A 38 -0.14 -2.27 -14.54
N ARG A 39 -1.12 -1.76 -13.81
CA ARG A 39 -2.22 -0.95 -14.37
C ARG A 39 -2.05 0.55 -14.16
N LEU A 40 -0.87 0.99 -13.74
CA LEU A 40 -0.65 2.41 -13.49
C LEU A 40 -0.46 3.16 -14.82
N GLU A 41 -1.41 4.00 -15.14
CA GLU A 41 -1.33 4.98 -16.22
C GLU A 41 -0.85 6.31 -15.64
N VAL A 42 0.29 6.81 -16.13
CA VAL A 42 0.88 8.08 -15.70
C VAL A 42 0.57 9.24 -16.66
N ASN A 43 -0.40 9.05 -17.55
CA ASN A 43 -0.88 10.09 -18.47
C ASN A 43 -1.80 11.11 -17.78
N ASP A 44 -2.17 10.86 -16.54
CA ASP A 44 -2.94 11.78 -15.71
C ASP A 44 -1.97 12.76 -15.03
N GLN A 45 -2.23 14.05 -15.15
CA GLN A 45 -1.40 15.14 -14.60
C GLN A 45 -1.27 15.07 -13.07
N ASN A 46 -2.19 14.36 -12.40
CA ASN A 46 -2.22 14.22 -10.95
C ASN A 46 -1.62 12.89 -10.46
N ILE A 47 -1.08 12.05 -11.34
CA ILE A 47 -0.48 10.76 -10.98
C ILE A 47 1.03 10.77 -11.23
N PHE A 48 1.79 10.50 -10.17
CA PHE A 48 3.24 10.42 -10.19
C PHE A 48 3.72 9.05 -9.74
N PHE A 49 4.75 8.53 -10.38
CA PHE A 49 5.39 7.27 -9.98
C PHE A 49 6.83 7.50 -9.53
N HIS A 50 7.16 6.94 -8.37
CA HIS A 50 8.50 7.00 -7.78
C HIS A 50 9.03 5.59 -7.56
N LYS A 51 10.04 5.21 -8.32
CA LYS A 51 10.70 3.91 -8.19
C LYS A 51 11.54 3.85 -6.92
N VAL A 52 11.40 2.77 -6.15
CA VAL A 52 12.29 2.42 -5.05
C VAL A 52 13.48 1.66 -5.62
N ASN A 53 14.64 2.26 -5.59
CA ASN A 53 15.89 1.59 -5.93
C ASN A 53 16.55 1.11 -4.63
N VAL A 54 16.83 -0.19 -4.54
CA VAL A 54 17.56 -0.77 -3.43
C VAL A 54 19.03 -0.86 -3.85
N PRO A 55 19.92 -0.07 -3.25
CA PRO A 55 21.33 -0.11 -3.61
C PRO A 55 21.93 -1.46 -3.22
N PHE A 56 22.71 -2.02 -4.12
CA PHE A 56 23.48 -3.22 -3.82
C PHE A 56 24.68 -2.87 -2.95
N TYR A 57 24.85 -3.61 -1.87
CA TYR A 57 26.04 -3.52 -1.03
C TYR A 57 26.57 -4.93 -0.71
N PRO A 58 27.84 -5.24 -1.05
CA PRO A 58 28.35 -6.62 -1.02
C PRO A 58 28.28 -7.31 0.35
N LEU A 59 28.31 -6.56 1.45
CA LEU A 59 28.23 -7.12 2.81
C LEU A 59 26.79 -7.47 3.23
N PHE A 60 25.78 -7.07 2.49
CA PHE A 60 24.41 -7.44 2.78
C PHE A 60 24.04 -8.73 2.02
N ASN A 61 23.84 -9.83 2.75
CA ASN A 61 23.29 -11.06 2.17
C ASN A 61 21.89 -10.83 1.59
N PHE A 62 21.10 -9.97 2.25
CA PHE A 62 19.77 -9.54 1.82
C PHE A 62 19.74 -8.02 1.77
N GLN A 63 19.39 -7.48 0.62
CA GLN A 63 19.32 -6.04 0.46
C GLN A 63 18.10 -5.47 1.22
N PRO A 64 18.26 -4.43 2.06
CA PRO A 64 17.21 -3.94 2.96
C PRO A 64 16.17 -3.10 2.19
N TYR A 65 15.17 -3.76 1.62
CA TYR A 65 14.09 -3.10 0.87
C TYR A 65 13.31 -2.10 1.73
N GLU A 66 12.98 -2.45 2.97
CA GLU A 66 12.22 -1.61 3.90
C GLU A 66 12.94 -0.30 4.19
N LEU A 67 14.26 -0.34 4.28
CA LEU A 67 15.09 0.86 4.47
C LEU A 67 15.03 1.77 3.23
N ALA A 68 15.19 1.19 2.04
CA ALA A 68 15.09 1.94 0.79
C ALA A 68 13.69 2.54 0.58
N LEU A 69 12.64 1.77 0.89
CA LEU A 69 11.26 2.23 0.81
C LEU A 69 10.99 3.37 1.80
N SER A 70 11.40 3.24 3.06
CA SER A 70 11.21 4.30 4.05
C SER A 70 11.91 5.60 3.66
N THR A 71 13.13 5.51 3.15
CA THR A 71 13.90 6.67 2.63
C THR A 71 13.19 7.30 1.42
N LYS A 72 12.67 6.48 0.50
CA LYS A 72 11.91 6.99 -0.65
C LYS A 72 10.64 7.72 -0.22
N ILE A 73 9.91 7.22 0.78
CA ILE A 73 8.75 7.92 1.35
C ILE A 73 9.16 9.27 1.93
N VAL A 74 10.27 9.33 2.66
CA VAL A 74 10.82 10.59 3.19
C VAL A 74 11.15 11.55 2.05
N ASP A 75 11.89 11.12 1.03
CA ASP A 75 12.26 11.94 -0.12
C ASP A 75 11.05 12.55 -0.82
N VAL A 76 10.03 11.75 -1.07
CA VAL A 76 8.81 12.23 -1.72
C VAL A 76 8.05 13.20 -0.83
N SER A 77 7.97 12.91 0.48
CA SER A 77 7.23 13.75 1.44
C SER A 77 7.93 15.08 1.75
N THR A 78 9.25 15.16 1.59
CA THR A 78 9.98 16.42 1.79
C THR A 78 9.96 17.32 0.56
N LYS A 79 9.79 16.74 -0.63
CA LYS A 79 9.78 17.48 -1.91
C LYS A 79 8.38 17.88 -2.37
N ASN A 80 7.35 17.28 -1.78
CA ASN A 80 5.95 17.49 -2.16
C ASN A 80 5.10 17.68 -0.91
N GLN A 81 3.99 18.40 -1.05
CA GLN A 81 3.02 18.55 0.00
C GLN A 81 2.19 17.25 0.11
N ILE A 82 2.50 16.42 1.10
CA ILE A 82 1.87 15.12 1.30
C ILE A 82 1.01 15.14 2.56
N ASP A 83 -0.28 14.88 2.41
CA ASP A 83 -1.25 14.85 3.51
C ASP A 83 -1.25 13.52 4.27
N LEU A 84 -1.02 12.41 3.56
CA LEU A 84 -0.99 11.07 4.14
C LEU A 84 -0.26 10.05 3.26
N VAL A 85 0.14 8.94 3.87
CA VAL A 85 0.59 7.74 3.16
C VAL A 85 -0.41 6.61 3.38
N HIS A 86 -0.93 6.08 2.27
CA HIS A 86 -1.78 4.89 2.26
C HIS A 86 -0.97 3.69 1.78
N VAL A 87 -0.77 2.74 2.65
CA VAL A 87 0.00 1.53 2.36
C VAL A 87 -0.91 0.32 2.29
N HIS A 88 -0.64 -0.53 1.33
CA HIS A 88 -1.27 -1.82 1.16
C HIS A 88 -0.32 -2.90 1.72
N TYR A 89 -0.76 -3.65 2.70
CA TYR A 89 -0.03 -4.61 3.55
C TYR A 89 0.62 -4.03 4.81
N ALA A 90 0.52 -4.80 5.91
CA ALA A 90 1.14 -4.48 7.19
C ALA A 90 2.67 -4.52 7.10
N ILE A 91 3.21 -5.53 6.43
CA ILE A 91 4.64 -5.65 6.12
C ILE A 91 4.85 -5.98 4.64
N PRO A 92 5.90 -5.46 4.01
CA PRO A 92 6.89 -4.52 4.53
C PRO A 92 6.40 -3.06 4.56
N HIS A 93 5.26 -2.76 3.94
CA HIS A 93 4.88 -1.39 3.58
C HIS A 93 4.52 -0.52 4.78
N ALA A 94 3.64 -0.96 5.70
CA ALA A 94 3.29 -0.14 6.87
C ALA A 94 4.47 -0.02 7.84
N TYR A 95 5.31 -1.06 7.94
CA TYR A 95 6.54 -0.99 8.72
C TYR A 95 7.48 0.12 8.18
N ALA A 96 7.74 0.13 6.88
CA ALA A 96 8.56 1.15 6.23
C ALA A 96 7.94 2.55 6.34
N ALA A 97 6.62 2.68 6.20
CA ALA A 97 5.92 3.94 6.37
C ALA A 97 6.05 4.49 7.79
N TYR A 98 5.99 3.63 8.81
CA TYR A 98 6.22 4.04 10.19
C TYR A 98 7.65 4.55 10.40
N MET A 99 8.65 3.89 9.84
CA MET A 99 10.04 4.36 9.90
C MET A 99 10.20 5.72 9.20
N ALA A 100 9.57 5.90 8.03
CA ALA A 100 9.53 7.18 7.34
C ALA A 100 8.87 8.27 8.19
N GLN A 101 7.72 7.97 8.83
CA GLN A 101 7.04 8.89 9.74
C GLN A 101 7.96 9.33 10.89
N LYS A 102 8.76 8.41 11.45
CA LYS A 102 9.72 8.75 12.51
C LYS A 102 10.84 9.67 12.02
N MET A 103 11.38 9.41 10.83
CA MET A 103 12.39 10.28 10.21
C MET A 103 11.81 11.67 9.91
N LEU A 104 10.61 11.75 9.34
CA LEU A 104 9.94 13.02 9.02
C LEU A 104 9.59 13.84 10.28
N LYS A 105 9.27 13.18 11.38
CA LYS A 105 8.98 13.86 12.66
C LYS A 105 10.17 14.68 13.15
N THR A 106 11.41 14.26 12.90
CA THR A 106 12.61 15.06 13.25
C THR A 106 12.69 16.36 12.46
N GLN A 107 12.03 16.42 11.29
CA GLN A 107 11.91 17.59 10.43
C GLN A 107 10.58 18.34 10.66
N LYS A 108 9.83 18.01 11.71
CA LYS A 108 8.51 18.59 12.04
C LYS A 108 7.44 18.35 10.97
N ILE A 109 7.62 17.34 10.11
CA ILE A 109 6.65 16.92 9.11
C ILE A 109 5.79 15.81 9.72
N ASN A 110 4.47 15.99 9.72
CA ASN A 110 3.50 14.99 10.16
C ASN A 110 3.00 14.20 8.95
N LEU A 111 3.16 12.88 8.97
CA LEU A 111 2.71 11.99 7.90
C LEU A 111 1.79 10.90 8.48
N PRO A 112 0.46 11.08 8.47
CA PRO A 112 -0.48 10.04 8.88
C PRO A 112 -0.40 8.80 7.99
N ILE A 113 -0.54 7.62 8.62
CA ILE A 113 -0.46 6.31 7.96
C ILE A 113 -1.85 5.66 7.93
N VAL A 114 -2.33 5.34 6.73
CA VAL A 114 -3.47 4.46 6.49
C VAL A 114 -2.94 3.11 6.01
N THR A 115 -3.37 2.01 6.62
CA THR A 115 -2.96 0.66 6.23
C THR A 115 -4.16 -0.17 5.83
N THR A 116 -4.16 -0.71 4.62
CA THR A 116 -5.16 -1.68 4.16
C THR A 116 -4.58 -3.09 4.20
N LEU A 117 -5.25 -3.97 4.96
CA LEU A 117 -4.94 -5.39 5.06
C LEU A 117 -5.64 -6.17 3.94
N HIS A 118 -4.92 -7.07 3.28
CA HIS A 118 -5.40 -7.80 2.10
C HIS A 118 -5.59 -9.31 2.31
N GLY A 119 -5.06 -9.88 3.37
CA GLY A 119 -5.21 -11.28 3.72
C GLY A 119 -3.87 -12.01 3.87
N THR A 120 -3.06 -12.08 2.83
CA THR A 120 -1.77 -12.80 2.88
C THR A 120 -0.81 -12.25 3.92
N ASP A 121 -0.84 -10.95 4.17
CA ASP A 121 -0.09 -10.28 5.23
C ASP A 121 -0.52 -10.72 6.64
N ILE A 122 -1.74 -11.22 6.79
CA ILE A 122 -2.32 -11.67 8.06
C ILE A 122 -2.28 -13.19 8.17
N THR A 123 -2.83 -13.88 7.17
CA THR A 123 -3.11 -15.33 7.25
C THR A 123 -1.94 -16.22 6.86
N LEU A 124 -1.00 -15.72 6.07
CA LEU A 124 0.20 -16.44 5.65
C LEU A 124 1.45 -15.87 6.30
N VAL A 125 1.91 -14.70 5.85
CA VAL A 125 3.16 -14.10 6.31
C VAL A 125 3.07 -13.74 7.79
N GLY A 126 1.95 -13.14 8.22
CA GLY A 126 1.74 -12.69 9.59
C GLY A 126 1.70 -13.81 10.64
N LYS A 127 1.34 -15.03 10.23
CA LYS A 127 1.38 -16.20 11.13
C LYS A 127 2.78 -16.73 11.40
N HIS A 128 3.75 -16.40 10.55
CA HIS A 128 5.13 -16.86 10.76
C HIS A 128 5.72 -16.23 12.03
N PRO A 129 6.30 -17.02 12.96
CA PRO A 129 6.75 -16.52 14.26
C PRO A 129 7.68 -15.31 14.18
N PHE A 130 8.59 -15.28 13.20
CA PHE A 130 9.51 -14.16 12.99
C PHE A 130 8.83 -12.85 12.54
N TYR A 131 7.67 -12.94 11.86
CA TYR A 131 6.98 -11.76 11.33
C TYR A 131 5.81 -11.30 12.19
N LYS A 132 5.24 -12.18 13.04
CA LYS A 132 4.06 -11.89 13.86
C LYS A 132 4.20 -10.58 14.64
N LYS A 133 5.35 -10.37 15.29
CA LYS A 133 5.62 -9.17 16.09
C LYS A 133 5.69 -7.90 15.22
N ALA A 134 6.31 -7.99 14.04
CA ALA A 134 6.43 -6.86 13.12
C ALA A 134 5.07 -6.49 12.50
N VAL A 135 4.24 -7.48 12.15
CA VAL A 135 2.88 -7.28 11.64
C VAL A 135 2.01 -6.60 12.70
N LYS A 136 1.97 -7.15 13.94
CA LYS A 136 1.23 -6.53 15.04
C LYS A 136 1.68 -5.08 15.27
N PHE A 137 2.99 -4.85 15.35
CA PHE A 137 3.55 -3.52 15.53
C PHE A 137 3.10 -2.56 14.42
N SER A 138 3.15 -2.98 13.17
CA SER A 138 2.76 -2.15 12.02
C SER A 138 1.27 -1.78 12.06
N ILE A 139 0.42 -2.74 12.44
CA ILE A 139 -1.02 -2.52 12.63
C ILE A 139 -1.26 -1.51 13.76
N ASP A 140 -0.65 -1.71 14.92
CA ASP A 140 -0.85 -0.87 16.11
C ASP A 140 -0.34 0.56 15.90
N LYS A 141 0.70 0.75 15.09
CA LYS A 141 1.32 2.06 14.80
C LYS A 141 0.69 2.82 13.65
N SER A 142 -0.14 2.18 12.83
CA SER A 142 -0.91 2.88 11.79
C SER A 142 -1.96 3.81 12.42
N ASN A 143 -2.18 4.97 11.82
CA ASN A 143 -3.23 5.89 12.28
C ASN A 143 -4.63 5.31 12.03
N ILE A 144 -4.85 4.79 10.83
CA ILE A 144 -6.08 4.12 10.43
C ILE A 144 -5.73 2.76 9.86
N VAL A 145 -6.50 1.73 10.21
CA VAL A 145 -6.39 0.39 9.63
C VAL A 145 -7.71 0.02 8.99
N THR A 146 -7.63 -0.51 7.78
CA THR A 146 -8.78 -1.06 7.05
C THR A 146 -8.53 -2.51 6.68
N SER A 147 -9.58 -3.27 6.50
CA SER A 147 -9.54 -4.64 5.98
C SER A 147 -10.57 -4.82 4.88
N VAL A 148 -10.30 -5.72 3.95
CA VAL A 148 -11.16 -5.97 2.79
C VAL A 148 -12.40 -6.83 3.12
N SER A 149 -12.46 -7.41 4.32
CA SER A 149 -13.62 -8.20 4.75
C SER A 149 -13.77 -8.23 6.28
N LYS A 150 -14.96 -8.60 6.74
CA LYS A 150 -15.24 -8.83 8.17
C LYS A 150 -14.44 -10.03 8.70
N SER A 151 -14.30 -11.09 7.91
CA SER A 151 -13.49 -12.26 8.28
C SER A 151 -12.05 -11.85 8.55
N LEU A 152 -11.41 -11.15 7.59
CA LEU A 152 -10.03 -10.70 7.75
C LEU A 152 -9.83 -9.78 8.97
N LYS A 153 -10.81 -8.91 9.26
CA LYS A 153 -10.80 -8.12 10.48
C LYS A 153 -10.77 -9.00 11.73
N ASN A 154 -11.65 -10.01 11.81
CA ASN A 154 -11.74 -10.92 12.96
C ASN A 154 -10.43 -11.72 13.09
N ASP A 155 -9.96 -12.32 12.00
CA ASP A 155 -8.68 -13.04 11.97
C ASP A 155 -7.52 -12.17 12.47
N THR A 156 -7.52 -10.88 12.10
CA THR A 156 -6.49 -9.93 12.54
C THR A 156 -6.53 -9.72 14.05
N HIS A 157 -7.73 -9.55 14.63
CA HIS A 157 -7.88 -9.41 16.09
C HIS A 157 -7.43 -10.67 16.81
N ASP A 158 -7.87 -11.84 16.33
CA ASP A 158 -7.61 -13.14 16.97
C ASP A 158 -6.11 -13.50 16.91
N PHE A 159 -5.46 -13.33 15.74
CA PHE A 159 -4.06 -13.74 15.57
C PHE A 159 -3.06 -12.79 16.23
N PHE A 160 -3.36 -11.50 16.27
CA PHE A 160 -2.40 -10.50 16.76
C PHE A 160 -2.80 -9.92 18.12
N GLU A 161 -3.93 -10.30 18.67
CA GLU A 161 -4.42 -9.78 19.97
C GLU A 161 -4.32 -8.24 20.00
N THR A 162 -4.77 -7.60 18.93
CA THR A 162 -4.72 -6.15 18.78
C THR A 162 -6.07 -5.53 19.11
N ASN A 163 -6.03 -4.40 19.85
CA ASN A 163 -7.21 -3.58 20.13
C ASN A 163 -7.42 -2.48 19.08
N LYS A 164 -6.66 -2.51 17.98
CA LYS A 164 -6.74 -1.51 16.94
C LYS A 164 -8.12 -1.52 16.28
N LYS A 165 -8.77 -0.36 16.19
CA LYS A 165 -10.03 -0.24 15.46
C LYS A 165 -9.77 -0.46 13.96
N ILE A 166 -10.35 -1.50 13.39
CA ILE A 166 -10.23 -1.85 11.98
C ILE A 166 -11.57 -1.57 11.28
N LYS A 167 -11.55 -0.71 10.25
CA LYS A 167 -12.71 -0.47 9.39
C LYS A 167 -12.75 -1.51 8.29
N VAL A 168 -13.93 -2.08 8.04
CA VAL A 168 -14.12 -2.97 6.89
C VAL A 168 -14.52 -2.11 5.67
N ILE A 169 -13.72 -2.17 4.63
CA ILE A 169 -13.98 -1.57 3.32
C ILE A 169 -13.80 -2.66 2.28
N PRO A 170 -14.89 -3.25 1.78
CA PRO A 170 -14.82 -4.30 0.75
C PRO A 170 -14.14 -3.80 -0.52
N ASN A 171 -13.52 -4.73 -1.24
CA ASN A 171 -12.99 -4.44 -2.55
C ASN A 171 -14.10 -3.97 -3.50
N PHE A 172 -13.77 -3.05 -4.36
CA PHE A 172 -14.69 -2.52 -5.35
C PHE A 172 -14.36 -3.05 -6.75
N VAL A 173 -15.35 -2.98 -7.62
CA VAL A 173 -15.23 -3.23 -9.05
C VAL A 173 -15.72 -1.99 -9.79
N ASP A 174 -14.99 -1.56 -10.80
CA ASP A 174 -15.42 -0.47 -11.68
C ASP A 174 -16.50 -0.99 -12.64
N LEU A 175 -17.76 -0.64 -12.34
CA LEU A 175 -18.92 -1.07 -13.14
C LEU A 175 -18.95 -0.46 -14.54
N GLU A 176 -18.25 0.64 -14.79
CA GLU A 176 -18.12 1.23 -16.12
C GLU A 176 -17.21 0.37 -17.01
N LYS A 177 -16.13 -0.19 -16.43
CA LYS A 177 -15.20 -1.11 -17.10
C LYS A 177 -15.77 -2.53 -17.25
N PHE A 178 -16.62 -2.97 -16.32
CA PHE A 178 -17.14 -4.34 -16.23
C PHE A 178 -18.67 -4.36 -16.37
N ASN A 179 -19.23 -3.62 -17.33
CA ASN A 179 -20.66 -3.71 -17.65
C ASN A 179 -20.92 -4.78 -18.71
N ASN A 180 -22.05 -5.50 -18.57
CA ASN A 180 -22.49 -6.55 -19.51
C ASN A 180 -22.86 -6.02 -20.90
N GLN A 181 -22.80 -4.71 -21.14
CA GLN A 181 -23.12 -4.08 -22.43
C GLN A 181 -21.91 -3.93 -23.36
N LEU A 182 -20.70 -4.21 -22.88
CA LEU A 182 -19.56 -4.42 -23.76
C LEU A 182 -19.79 -5.72 -24.52
N LYS A 183 -20.47 -5.59 -25.65
CA LYS A 183 -20.80 -6.63 -26.60
C LYS A 183 -19.64 -7.59 -26.81
N MET A 184 -19.97 -8.88 -26.86
CA MET A 184 -19.16 -9.89 -27.50
C MET A 184 -18.51 -9.30 -28.75
N CYS A 185 -17.20 -9.17 -28.70
CA CYS A 185 -16.41 -8.88 -29.89
C CYS A 185 -16.72 -9.97 -30.91
N ASN A 186 -17.15 -9.58 -32.07
CA ASN A 186 -17.60 -10.43 -33.16
C ASN A 186 -16.68 -11.64 -33.29
N LYS A 187 -17.31 -12.83 -33.31
CA LYS A 187 -16.71 -14.06 -33.73
C LYS A 187 -16.02 -13.81 -35.07
N ILE A 188 -14.76 -14.12 -35.10
CA ILE A 188 -13.97 -14.27 -36.32
C ILE A 188 -14.67 -15.30 -37.19
N SER A 189 -15.18 -14.85 -38.31
CA SER A 189 -15.55 -15.70 -39.46
C SER A 189 -14.28 -16.17 -40.16
#